data_1fc5a02a030400853b239622c0ed21b5
#
_entry.id   1fc5a02a030400853b239622c0ed21b5
#
_cell.length_a   1.000
_cell.length_b   1.000
_cell.length_c   1.000
_cell.angle_alpha   90.00
_cell.angle_beta   90.00
_cell.angle_gamma   90.00
#
_symmetry.space_group_name_H-M   'P 1'
#
loop_
_entity.id
_entity.type
_entity.pdbx_description
1 polymer ?
#
loop_
_entity_poly.entity_id
_entity_poly.type
_entity_poly.pdbx_seq_one_letter_code
_entity_poly.pdbx_strand_id
1 'polypeptide(L)'
;MQAYDGDIYHGWAEYIVYGGLPLTVTMKTEDQKINYLTNLFKETYLKDIVERNRIEKTQELEDLINILASAIGSLTNPPKIEATFRSTIQSKISLNTIRQYIEYLEEAFIINKANRYNVKGRKYIGTPLKYYFEDVGLRNARLGFRQIEETHLMENIIYNELRSRGYTVDVGVVEKRGTDENGKEYKKQLEIDFVANLGSKRYYIQSAFSIPTEEKLIQEKASLENVNDSFKKIIVVKDIVNVTRDENGITTMSIFDFLLKENSLEL
;
A
#
# COMPACT_ATOMS: atom_id res chain seq x y z
N MET A 1 -5.46 -2.87 -15.68
CA MET A 1 -6.24 -4.11 -15.64
C MET A 1 -7.19 -4.25 -16.84
N GLN A 2 -8.10 -3.32 -17.13
CA GLN A 2 -9.00 -3.37 -18.31
C GLN A 2 -8.29 -3.47 -19.66
N ALA A 3 -7.07 -2.98 -19.76
CA ALA A 3 -6.30 -2.97 -21.00
C ALA A 3 -5.61 -4.32 -21.32
N TYR A 4 -5.63 -5.28 -20.37
CA TYR A 4 -5.13 -6.63 -20.63
C TYR A 4 -6.21 -7.45 -21.36
N ASP A 5 -5.80 -8.21 -22.38
CA ASP A 5 -6.69 -9.14 -23.08
C ASP A 5 -7.07 -10.30 -22.16
N GLY A 6 -8.33 -10.75 -22.27
CA GLY A 6 -8.85 -11.86 -21.49
C GLY A 6 -9.92 -11.44 -20.49
N ASP A 7 -10.17 -12.30 -19.50
CA ASP A 7 -11.12 -12.03 -18.44
C ASP A 7 -10.51 -11.19 -17.30
N ILE A 8 -11.35 -10.79 -16.35
CA ILE A 8 -10.91 -9.96 -15.21
C ILE A 8 -9.90 -10.66 -14.31
N TYR A 9 -9.91 -11.99 -14.23
CA TYR A 9 -8.94 -12.74 -13.43
C TYR A 9 -7.57 -12.73 -14.08
N HIS A 10 -7.52 -12.90 -15.42
CA HIS A 10 -6.29 -12.76 -16.17
C HIS A 10 -5.74 -11.34 -16.05
N GLY A 11 -6.61 -10.34 -16.24
CA GLY A 11 -6.23 -8.93 -16.05
C GLY A 11 -5.68 -8.62 -14.66
N TRP A 12 -6.24 -9.24 -13.62
CA TRP A 12 -5.72 -9.12 -12.25
C TRP A 12 -4.35 -9.79 -12.09
N ALA A 13 -4.21 -11.04 -12.57
CA ALA A 13 -2.95 -11.79 -12.49
C ALA A 13 -1.80 -11.04 -13.18
N GLU A 14 -2.06 -10.48 -14.34
CA GLU A 14 -1.11 -9.65 -15.08
C GLU A 14 -0.77 -8.34 -14.34
N TYR A 15 -1.80 -7.65 -13.84
CA TYR A 15 -1.63 -6.35 -13.19
C TYR A 15 -0.86 -6.46 -11.88
N ILE A 16 -1.13 -7.47 -11.05
CA ILE A 16 -0.45 -7.65 -9.76
C ILE A 16 1.03 -8.02 -9.92
N VAL A 17 1.38 -8.66 -11.04
CA VAL A 17 2.77 -9.07 -11.33
C VAL A 17 3.52 -7.98 -12.08
N TYR A 18 2.94 -7.44 -13.16
CA TYR A 18 3.64 -6.55 -14.09
C TYR A 18 3.25 -5.08 -13.98
N GLY A 19 2.31 -4.73 -13.09
CA GLY A 19 1.88 -3.36 -12.87
C GLY A 19 0.99 -2.80 -13.98
N GLY A 20 0.86 -1.48 -14.00
CA GLY A 20 -0.03 -0.75 -14.90
C GLY A 20 0.67 0.17 -15.91
N LEU A 21 1.99 0.07 -16.07
CA LEU A 21 2.70 0.89 -17.04
C LEU A 21 2.23 0.57 -18.48
N PRO A 22 1.94 1.59 -19.31
CA PRO A 22 1.32 1.39 -20.63
C PRO A 22 2.03 0.39 -21.53
N LEU A 23 3.35 0.39 -21.54
CA LEU A 23 4.12 -0.52 -22.39
C LEU A 23 4.02 -1.99 -21.94
N THR A 24 3.88 -2.27 -20.65
CA THR A 24 3.72 -3.66 -20.17
C THR A 24 2.45 -4.30 -20.71
N VAL A 25 1.38 -3.51 -20.87
CA VAL A 25 0.09 -3.99 -21.41
C VAL A 25 0.20 -4.40 -22.88
N THR A 26 1.07 -3.74 -23.65
CA THR A 26 1.26 -4.03 -25.08
C THR A 26 2.22 -5.18 -25.38
N MET A 27 3.01 -5.59 -24.39
CA MET A 27 3.98 -6.68 -24.53
C MET A 27 3.30 -8.04 -24.42
N LYS A 28 3.67 -8.97 -25.29
CA LYS A 28 2.99 -10.26 -25.45
C LYS A 28 3.59 -11.38 -24.60
N THR A 29 4.86 -11.26 -24.21
CA THR A 29 5.54 -12.31 -23.44
C THR A 29 6.00 -11.81 -22.09
N GLU A 30 6.04 -12.73 -21.11
CA GLU A 30 6.56 -12.45 -19.77
C GLU A 30 7.99 -11.90 -19.81
N ASP A 31 8.86 -12.52 -20.62
CA ASP A 31 10.26 -12.08 -20.75
C ASP A 31 10.37 -10.63 -21.22
N GLN A 32 9.50 -10.20 -22.16
CA GLN A 32 9.47 -8.81 -22.60
C GLN A 32 9.11 -7.87 -21.46
N LYS A 33 8.07 -8.20 -20.67
CA LYS A 33 7.62 -7.40 -19.53
C LYS A 33 8.69 -7.34 -18.43
N ILE A 34 9.27 -8.48 -18.07
CA ILE A 34 10.33 -8.59 -17.07
C ILE A 34 11.54 -7.75 -17.47
N ASN A 35 12.02 -7.93 -18.69
CA ASN A 35 13.18 -7.19 -19.21
C ASN A 35 12.92 -5.69 -19.29
N TYR A 36 11.73 -5.28 -19.76
CA TYR A 36 11.34 -3.88 -19.82
C TYR A 36 11.33 -3.24 -18.43
N LEU A 37 10.60 -3.83 -17.47
CA LEU A 37 10.47 -3.29 -16.11
C LEU A 37 11.82 -3.24 -15.38
N THR A 38 12.63 -4.27 -15.53
CA THR A 38 13.97 -4.35 -14.91
C THR A 38 14.89 -3.28 -15.48
N ASN A 39 14.92 -3.12 -16.80
CA ASN A 39 15.74 -2.10 -17.46
C ASN A 39 15.23 -0.69 -17.18
N LEU A 40 13.92 -0.47 -17.21
CA LEU A 40 13.33 0.81 -16.88
C LEU A 40 13.70 1.24 -15.45
N PHE A 41 13.59 0.32 -14.49
CA PHE A 41 13.96 0.62 -13.13
C PHE A 41 15.43 0.98 -12.98
N LYS A 42 16.31 0.17 -13.57
CA LYS A 42 17.77 0.29 -13.42
C LYS A 42 18.34 1.46 -14.22
N GLU A 43 18.05 1.49 -15.52
CA GLU A 43 18.72 2.40 -16.48
C GLU A 43 18.06 3.78 -16.54
N THR A 44 16.79 3.90 -16.13
CA THR A 44 16.08 5.17 -16.14
C THR A 44 15.95 5.74 -14.73
N TYR A 45 15.20 5.07 -13.85
CA TYR A 45 14.91 5.63 -12.52
C TYR A 45 16.14 5.67 -11.61
N LEU A 46 16.79 4.52 -11.38
CA LEU A 46 17.91 4.46 -10.46
C LEU A 46 19.09 5.32 -10.93
N LYS A 47 19.41 5.24 -12.22
CA LYS A 47 20.48 6.04 -12.81
C LYS A 47 20.20 7.55 -12.69
N ASP A 48 18.99 8.01 -13.03
CA ASP A 48 18.61 9.42 -12.89
C ASP A 48 18.72 9.91 -11.45
N ILE A 49 18.24 9.12 -10.47
CA ILE A 49 18.32 9.48 -9.05
C ILE A 49 19.77 9.61 -8.61
N VAL A 50 20.63 8.67 -9.00
CA VAL A 50 22.06 8.67 -8.64
C VAL A 50 22.78 9.87 -9.26
N GLU A 51 22.60 10.13 -10.56
CA GLU A 51 23.27 11.20 -11.28
C GLU A 51 22.77 12.58 -10.81
N ARG A 52 21.46 12.78 -10.72
CA ARG A 52 20.83 14.04 -10.32
C ARG A 52 21.21 14.46 -8.91
N ASN A 53 21.29 13.51 -7.99
CA ASN A 53 21.59 13.77 -6.59
C ASN A 53 23.07 13.53 -6.22
N ARG A 54 23.93 13.20 -7.20
CA ARG A 54 25.36 12.93 -7.01
C ARG A 54 25.63 11.93 -5.89
N ILE A 55 24.87 10.81 -5.91
CA ILE A 55 24.98 9.77 -4.90
C ILE A 55 26.24 8.95 -5.13
N GLU A 56 27.18 9.01 -4.19
CA GLU A 56 28.42 8.24 -4.25
C GLU A 56 28.23 6.79 -3.79
N LYS A 57 27.37 6.58 -2.79
CA LYS A 57 27.10 5.26 -2.20
C LYS A 57 25.85 4.61 -2.79
N THR A 58 25.93 4.25 -4.05
CA THR A 58 24.81 3.68 -4.81
C THR A 58 24.27 2.39 -4.20
N GLN A 59 25.15 1.55 -3.63
CA GLN A 59 24.75 0.30 -2.98
C GLN A 59 23.82 0.56 -1.78
N GLU A 60 24.08 1.58 -0.96
CA GLU A 60 23.21 1.92 0.17
C GLU A 60 21.81 2.37 -0.29
N LEU A 61 21.72 3.10 -1.42
CA LEU A 61 20.43 3.44 -2.03
C LEU A 61 19.70 2.19 -2.52
N GLU A 62 20.40 1.30 -3.21
CA GLU A 62 19.83 0.05 -3.71
C GLU A 62 19.32 -0.86 -2.58
N ASP A 63 20.06 -0.96 -1.49
CA ASP A 63 19.66 -1.73 -0.31
C ASP A 63 18.45 -1.10 0.37
N LEU A 64 18.38 0.23 0.45
CA LEU A 64 17.20 0.93 0.96
C LEU A 64 15.96 0.63 0.11
N ILE A 65 16.09 0.66 -1.21
CA ILE A 65 14.98 0.32 -2.11
C ILE A 65 14.51 -1.12 -1.89
N ASN A 66 15.44 -2.07 -1.72
CA ASN A 66 15.11 -3.47 -1.43
C ASN A 66 14.37 -3.63 -0.11
N ILE A 67 14.80 -2.91 0.94
CA ILE A 67 14.11 -2.90 2.24
C ILE A 67 12.69 -2.36 2.09
N LEU A 68 12.51 -1.23 1.42
CA LEU A 68 11.19 -0.62 1.21
C LEU A 68 10.29 -1.51 0.34
N ALA A 69 10.83 -2.12 -0.72
CA ALA A 69 10.10 -3.04 -1.59
C ALA A 69 9.64 -4.31 -0.86
N SER A 70 10.47 -4.84 0.05
CA SER A 70 10.12 -6.02 0.87
C SER A 70 9.19 -5.67 2.04
N ALA A 71 9.15 -4.40 2.47
CA ALA A 71 8.32 -3.93 3.57
C ALA A 71 7.04 -3.19 3.11
N ILE A 72 6.64 -3.39 1.85
CA ILE A 72 5.44 -2.75 1.28
C ILE A 72 4.22 -3.00 2.15
N GLY A 73 3.41 -1.97 2.40
CA GLY A 73 2.24 -2.06 3.28
C GLY A 73 2.53 -2.23 4.77
N SER A 74 3.79 -2.40 5.16
CA SER A 74 4.17 -2.54 6.57
C SER A 74 4.59 -1.21 7.20
N LEU A 75 4.25 -1.05 8.48
CA LEU A 75 4.69 0.11 9.25
C LEU A 75 6.21 0.11 9.43
N THR A 76 6.87 1.16 8.97
CA THR A 76 8.31 1.35 9.09
C THR A 76 8.68 2.80 9.44
N ASN A 77 9.93 3.02 9.79
CA ASN A 77 10.48 4.35 10.04
C ASN A 77 12.01 4.34 9.82
N PRO A 78 12.66 5.50 9.62
CA PRO A 78 14.09 5.54 9.43
C PRO A 78 14.93 4.83 10.50
N PRO A 79 14.63 4.89 11.82
CA PRO A 79 15.34 4.10 12.83
C PRO A 79 15.22 2.58 12.64
N LYS A 80 14.03 2.07 12.26
CA LYS A 80 13.84 0.63 11.97
C LYS A 80 14.64 0.21 10.73
N ILE A 81 14.65 1.06 9.71
CA ILE A 81 15.46 0.85 8.49
C ILE A 81 16.96 0.84 8.84
N GLU A 82 17.43 1.81 9.62
CA GLU A 82 18.83 1.85 10.09
C GLU A 82 19.22 0.57 10.86
N ALA A 83 18.32 0.09 11.73
CA ALA A 83 18.54 -1.17 12.44
C ALA A 83 18.66 -2.36 11.48
N THR A 84 17.87 -2.40 10.40
CA THR A 84 17.97 -3.43 9.35
C THR A 84 19.31 -3.33 8.59
N PHE A 85 19.75 -2.13 8.24
CA PHE A 85 21.07 -1.94 7.64
C PHE A 85 22.18 -2.49 8.53
N ARG A 86 22.11 -2.21 9.83
CA ARG A 86 23.13 -2.67 10.80
C ARG A 86 23.11 -4.18 11.01
N SER A 87 21.92 -4.78 11.15
CA SER A 87 21.77 -6.20 11.52
C SER A 87 21.87 -7.15 10.33
N THR A 88 21.32 -6.79 9.19
CA THR A 88 21.16 -7.68 8.02
C THR A 88 22.19 -7.39 6.93
N ILE A 89 22.41 -6.11 6.63
CA ILE A 89 23.32 -5.68 5.55
C ILE A 89 24.75 -5.46 6.08
N GLN A 90 24.90 -5.31 7.41
CA GLN A 90 26.18 -5.01 8.08
C GLN A 90 26.82 -3.69 7.59
N SER A 91 26.00 -2.74 7.17
CA SER A 91 26.40 -1.39 6.75
C SER A 91 26.04 -0.34 7.79
N LYS A 92 26.83 0.72 7.85
CA LYS A 92 26.58 1.90 8.70
C LYS A 92 26.10 3.05 7.83
N ILE A 93 24.79 3.16 7.67
CA ILE A 93 24.15 4.31 7.05
C ILE A 93 23.59 5.24 8.13
N SER A 94 23.65 6.56 7.92
CA SER A 94 23.10 7.51 8.88
C SER A 94 21.59 7.68 8.69
N LEU A 95 20.87 8.01 9.78
CA LEU A 95 19.44 8.35 9.72
C LEU A 95 19.15 9.50 8.74
N ASN A 96 20.04 10.47 8.65
CA ASN A 96 19.89 11.60 7.73
C ASN A 96 20.01 11.15 6.27
N THR A 97 20.96 10.28 5.98
CA THR A 97 21.11 9.69 4.63
C THR A 97 19.88 8.86 4.25
N ILE A 98 19.34 8.05 5.17
CA ILE A 98 18.12 7.28 4.93
C ILE A 98 16.96 8.21 4.60
N ARG A 99 16.73 9.29 5.38
CA ARG A 99 15.67 10.26 5.12
C ARG A 99 15.84 10.93 3.75
N GLN A 100 17.05 11.36 3.45
CA GLN A 100 17.39 12.01 2.19
C GLN A 100 17.15 11.08 0.99
N TYR A 101 17.53 9.81 1.08
CA TYR A 101 17.28 8.84 0.01
C TYR A 101 15.80 8.53 -0.16
N ILE A 102 15.03 8.48 0.94
CA ILE A 102 13.56 8.35 0.87
C ILE A 102 12.96 9.56 0.14
N GLU A 103 13.39 10.78 0.45
CA GLU A 103 12.94 12.00 -0.25
C GLU A 103 13.25 11.94 -1.75
N TYR A 104 14.44 11.50 -2.14
CA TYR A 104 14.80 11.32 -3.56
C TYR A 104 13.93 10.29 -4.28
N LEU A 105 13.55 9.21 -3.60
CA LEU A 105 12.65 8.20 -4.15
C LEU A 105 11.21 8.72 -4.29
N GLU A 106 10.75 9.56 -3.35
CA GLU A 106 9.45 10.24 -3.43
C GLU A 106 9.43 11.27 -4.57
N GLU A 107 10.47 12.09 -4.71
CA GLU A 107 10.62 13.07 -5.79
C GLU A 107 10.72 12.44 -7.19
N ALA A 108 11.28 11.24 -7.26
CA ALA A 108 11.37 10.46 -8.50
C ALA A 108 10.11 9.62 -8.79
N PHE A 109 9.05 9.75 -8.00
CA PHE A 109 7.81 8.98 -8.13
C PHE A 109 8.03 7.47 -8.16
N ILE A 110 8.98 6.97 -7.36
CA ILE A 110 9.18 5.53 -7.14
C ILE A 110 8.28 5.04 -6.02
N ILE A 111 8.22 5.82 -4.94
CA ILE A 111 7.43 5.52 -3.75
C ILE A 111 6.62 6.74 -3.32
N ASN A 112 5.54 6.46 -2.59
CA ASN A 112 4.80 7.43 -1.80
C ASN A 112 4.76 7.02 -0.34
N LYS A 113 4.73 7.99 0.55
CA LYS A 113 4.47 7.76 1.97
C LYS A 113 3.00 7.98 2.31
N ALA A 114 2.44 7.07 3.11
CA ALA A 114 1.16 7.24 3.77
C ALA A 114 1.39 7.61 5.24
N ASN A 115 0.91 8.79 5.63
CA ASN A 115 1.04 9.27 7.00
C ASN A 115 0.04 8.55 7.90
N ARG A 116 0.35 8.45 9.19
CA ARG A 116 -0.61 7.94 10.17
C ARG A 116 -1.49 9.07 10.70
N TYR A 117 -2.79 8.82 10.70
CA TYR A 117 -3.80 9.76 11.13
C TYR A 117 -4.63 9.17 12.27
N ASN A 118 -4.62 9.82 13.44
CA ASN A 118 -5.50 9.46 14.53
C ASN A 118 -6.92 9.96 14.22
N VAL A 119 -7.81 9.02 13.90
CA VAL A 119 -9.18 9.34 13.46
C VAL A 119 -9.96 10.09 14.54
N LYS A 120 -9.90 9.61 15.78
CA LYS A 120 -10.61 10.22 16.92
C LYS A 120 -9.99 11.56 17.34
N GLY A 121 -8.67 11.61 17.42
CA GLY A 121 -7.92 12.80 17.80
C GLY A 121 -7.79 13.84 16.70
N ARG A 122 -8.16 13.50 15.46
CA ARG A 122 -8.06 14.34 14.25
C ARG A 122 -6.70 14.98 14.06
N LYS A 123 -5.63 14.20 14.26
CA LYS A 123 -4.23 14.66 14.17
C LYS A 123 -3.33 13.63 13.55
N TYR A 124 -2.29 14.10 12.88
CA TYR A 124 -1.23 13.25 12.36
C TYR A 124 -0.35 12.67 13.47
N ILE A 125 0.08 11.43 13.27
CA ILE A 125 1.05 10.73 14.11
C ILE A 125 2.33 10.64 13.30
N GLY A 126 3.44 11.16 13.82
CA GLY A 126 4.67 11.32 13.05
C GLY A 126 5.24 10.01 12.48
N THR A 127 5.37 8.97 13.30
CA THR A 127 5.95 7.68 12.88
C THR A 127 5.38 6.55 13.72
N PRO A 128 5.43 5.27 13.26
CA PRO A 128 5.90 4.81 11.94
C PRO A 128 4.95 5.15 10.79
N LEU A 129 5.41 5.01 9.54
CA LEU A 129 4.67 5.28 8.31
C LEU A 129 4.57 4.01 7.47
N LYS A 130 3.70 4.02 6.45
CA LYS A 130 3.74 3.02 5.36
C LYS A 130 4.30 3.67 4.10
N TYR A 131 4.97 2.86 3.28
CA TYR A 131 5.44 3.26 1.95
C TYR A 131 4.82 2.34 0.91
N TYR A 132 4.37 2.93 -0.19
CA TYR A 132 3.80 2.23 -1.34
C TYR A 132 4.57 2.60 -2.60
N PHE A 133 4.76 1.64 -3.48
CA PHE A 133 5.35 1.90 -4.79
C PHE A 133 4.30 2.48 -5.73
N GLU A 134 4.69 3.44 -6.56
CA GLU A 134 3.81 4.04 -7.57
C GLU A 134 3.34 3.00 -8.61
N ASP A 135 4.16 1.98 -8.87
CA ASP A 135 3.80 0.86 -9.72
C ASP A 135 4.29 -0.46 -9.13
N VAL A 136 3.39 -1.44 -9.00
CA VAL A 136 3.70 -2.74 -8.41
C VAL A 136 4.62 -3.58 -9.29
N GLY A 137 4.59 -3.40 -10.62
CA GLY A 137 5.51 -4.06 -11.55
C GLY A 137 6.94 -3.59 -11.37
N LEU A 138 7.16 -2.29 -11.16
CA LEU A 138 8.49 -1.74 -10.82
C LEU A 138 9.00 -2.28 -9.48
N ARG A 139 8.10 -2.37 -8.47
CA ARG A 139 8.45 -3.00 -7.19
C ARG A 139 8.84 -4.46 -7.36
N ASN A 140 8.08 -5.21 -8.13
CA ASN A 140 8.34 -6.63 -8.38
C ASN A 140 9.64 -6.83 -9.19
N ALA A 141 9.89 -6.00 -10.20
CA ALA A 141 11.13 -5.99 -10.96
C ALA A 141 12.34 -5.76 -10.06
N ARG A 142 12.24 -4.83 -9.08
CA ARG A 142 13.31 -4.58 -8.12
C ARG A 142 13.66 -5.82 -7.28
N LEU A 143 12.68 -6.64 -6.93
CA LEU A 143 12.86 -7.89 -6.20
C LEU A 143 13.04 -9.12 -7.10
N GLY A 144 13.24 -8.91 -8.41
CA GLY A 144 13.43 -10.00 -9.39
C GLY A 144 12.21 -10.91 -9.50
N PHE A 145 11.00 -10.38 -9.27
CA PHE A 145 9.71 -11.09 -9.31
C PHE A 145 9.61 -12.30 -8.37
N ARG A 146 10.39 -12.33 -7.28
CA ARG A 146 10.45 -13.47 -6.35
C ARG A 146 9.53 -13.36 -5.14
N GLN A 147 9.02 -12.16 -4.86
CA GLN A 147 8.20 -11.89 -3.68
C GLN A 147 6.84 -11.31 -4.12
N ILE A 148 6.01 -12.16 -4.71
CA ILE A 148 4.65 -11.80 -5.12
C ILE A 148 3.70 -12.10 -3.96
N GLU A 149 3.66 -11.19 -2.98
CA GLU A 149 2.76 -11.29 -1.83
C GLU A 149 1.46 -10.54 -2.14
N GLU A 150 0.49 -11.23 -2.72
CA GLU A 150 -0.74 -10.63 -3.25
C GLU A 150 -1.48 -9.74 -2.24
N THR A 151 -1.46 -10.08 -0.96
CA THR A 151 -2.12 -9.28 0.09
C THR A 151 -1.56 -7.86 0.14
N HIS A 152 -0.25 -7.72 0.22
CA HIS A 152 0.40 -6.41 0.29
C HIS A 152 0.38 -5.68 -1.05
N LEU A 153 0.45 -6.41 -2.16
CA LEU A 153 0.33 -5.83 -3.50
C LEU A 153 -1.09 -5.30 -3.74
N MET A 154 -2.13 -6.01 -3.30
CA MET A 154 -3.51 -5.53 -3.38
C MET A 154 -3.69 -4.25 -2.56
N GLU A 155 -3.12 -4.18 -1.36
CA GLU A 155 -3.13 -2.97 -0.54
C GLU A 155 -2.46 -1.80 -1.26
N ASN A 156 -1.28 -2.03 -1.88
CA ASN A 156 -0.60 -1.01 -2.69
C ASN A 156 -1.44 -0.56 -3.90
N ILE A 157 -2.10 -1.48 -4.58
CA ILE A 157 -2.96 -1.17 -5.73
C ILE A 157 -4.14 -0.30 -5.29
N ILE A 158 -4.79 -0.61 -4.16
CA ILE A 158 -5.89 0.21 -3.61
C ILE A 158 -5.38 1.62 -3.28
N TYR A 159 -4.21 1.73 -2.65
CA TYR A 159 -3.58 3.02 -2.36
C TYR A 159 -3.38 3.85 -3.63
N ASN A 160 -2.78 3.26 -4.66
CA ASN A 160 -2.49 3.93 -5.92
C ASN A 160 -3.78 4.36 -6.64
N GLU A 161 -4.80 3.51 -6.64
CA GLU A 161 -6.11 3.84 -7.24
C GLU A 161 -6.77 5.02 -6.53
N LEU A 162 -6.77 5.04 -5.21
CA LEU A 162 -7.29 6.17 -4.44
C LEU A 162 -6.54 7.47 -4.76
N ARG A 163 -5.21 7.40 -4.86
CA ARG A 163 -4.37 8.54 -5.24
C ARG A 163 -4.66 9.02 -6.65
N SER A 164 -4.79 8.12 -7.62
CA SER A 164 -5.09 8.45 -9.02
C SER A 164 -6.46 9.14 -9.18
N ARG A 165 -7.42 8.80 -8.31
CA ARG A 165 -8.74 9.48 -8.20
C ARG A 165 -8.68 10.82 -7.48
N GLY A 166 -7.49 11.29 -7.06
CA GLY A 166 -7.27 12.59 -6.43
C GLY A 166 -7.47 12.63 -4.93
N TYR A 167 -7.64 11.47 -4.26
CA TYR A 167 -7.74 11.44 -2.81
C TYR A 167 -6.38 11.65 -2.13
N THR A 168 -6.37 12.40 -1.03
CA THR A 168 -5.30 12.32 -0.04
C THR A 168 -5.55 11.08 0.81
N VAL A 169 -4.54 10.20 0.93
CA VAL A 169 -4.68 8.89 1.55
C VAL A 169 -3.71 8.76 2.72
N ASP A 170 -4.25 8.50 3.89
CA ASP A 170 -3.53 8.29 5.14
C ASP A 170 -3.85 6.90 5.72
N VAL A 171 -2.99 6.39 6.60
CA VAL A 171 -3.26 5.20 7.41
C VAL A 171 -4.02 5.61 8.67
N GLY A 172 -5.21 5.06 8.88
CA GLY A 172 -6.03 5.38 10.03
C GLY A 172 -5.58 4.66 11.30
N VAL A 173 -5.64 5.37 12.43
CA VAL A 173 -5.45 4.78 13.76
C VAL A 173 -6.66 5.08 14.63
N VAL A 174 -7.28 4.03 15.15
CA VAL A 174 -8.39 4.11 16.10
C VAL A 174 -8.04 3.38 17.39
N GLU A 175 -8.60 3.82 18.51
CA GLU A 175 -8.39 3.20 19.81
C GLU A 175 -9.61 2.37 20.17
N LYS A 176 -9.38 1.06 20.41
CA LYS A 176 -10.35 0.18 21.05
C LYS A 176 -10.03 0.10 22.55
N ARG A 177 -11.02 0.39 23.38
CA ARG A 177 -10.97 0.19 24.83
C ARG A 177 -11.86 -0.96 25.20
N GLY A 178 -11.46 -1.73 26.17
CA GLY A 178 -12.23 -2.84 26.70
C GLY A 178 -11.71 -3.27 28.05
N THR A 179 -12.39 -4.24 28.63
CA THR A 179 -12.00 -4.88 29.88
C THR A 179 -11.68 -6.35 29.57
N ASP A 180 -10.56 -6.85 30.06
CA ASP A 180 -10.17 -8.26 29.88
C ASP A 180 -10.96 -9.18 30.85
N GLU A 181 -10.76 -10.49 30.70
CA GLU A 181 -11.41 -11.51 31.51
C GLU A 181 -11.12 -11.37 33.02
N ASN A 182 -10.07 -10.65 33.39
CA ASN A 182 -9.66 -10.39 34.78
C ASN A 182 -10.18 -9.04 35.31
N GLY A 183 -11.04 -8.35 34.55
CA GLY A 183 -11.59 -7.05 34.93
C GLY A 183 -10.62 -5.88 34.73
N LYS A 184 -9.45 -6.08 34.06
CA LYS A 184 -8.46 -5.06 33.81
C LYS A 184 -8.77 -4.31 32.51
N GLU A 185 -8.85 -2.99 32.59
CA GLU A 185 -9.02 -2.16 31.40
C GLU A 185 -7.81 -2.27 30.48
N TYR A 186 -8.08 -2.41 29.18
CA TYR A 186 -7.04 -2.36 28.15
C TYR A 186 -7.37 -1.30 27.07
N LYS A 187 -6.31 -0.82 26.46
CA LYS A 187 -6.36 0.09 25.32
C LYS A 187 -5.51 -0.51 24.19
N LYS A 188 -6.15 -0.81 23.06
CA LYS A 188 -5.49 -1.35 21.86
C LYS A 188 -5.65 -0.37 20.73
N GLN A 189 -4.57 -0.12 19.99
CA GLN A 189 -4.63 0.58 18.71
C GLN A 189 -5.00 -0.41 17.60
N LEU A 190 -6.00 -0.04 16.80
CA LEU A 190 -6.39 -0.73 15.59
C LEU A 190 -6.02 0.15 14.39
N GLU A 191 -5.66 -0.47 13.29
CA GLU A 191 -5.31 0.19 12.05
C GLU A 191 -6.49 0.14 11.09
N ILE A 192 -6.73 1.23 10.37
CA ILE A 192 -7.54 1.30 9.17
C ILE A 192 -6.56 1.51 8.03
N ASP A 193 -6.55 0.63 7.05
CA ASP A 193 -5.56 0.68 5.98
C ASP A 193 -5.55 2.03 5.29
N PHE A 194 -6.74 2.59 4.98
CA PHE A 194 -6.83 3.89 4.32
C PHE A 194 -7.92 4.78 4.89
N VAL A 195 -7.55 6.03 5.13
CA VAL A 195 -8.44 7.17 5.32
C VAL A 195 -8.28 8.05 4.08
N ALA A 196 -9.23 7.95 3.16
CA ALA A 196 -9.21 8.67 1.88
C ALA A 196 -10.05 9.96 1.99
N ASN A 197 -9.45 11.12 1.72
CA ASN A 197 -10.10 12.42 1.81
C ASN A 197 -10.05 13.15 0.46
N LEU A 198 -11.18 13.73 0.06
CA LEU A 198 -11.28 14.61 -1.10
C LEU A 198 -12.34 15.69 -0.84
N GLY A 199 -11.92 16.90 -0.58
CA GLY A 199 -12.83 17.99 -0.17
C GLY A 199 -13.58 17.63 1.11
N SER A 200 -14.92 17.60 1.07
CA SER A 200 -15.77 17.20 2.19
C SER A 200 -16.01 15.71 2.32
N LYS A 201 -15.58 14.92 1.33
CA LYS A 201 -15.73 13.47 1.30
C LYS A 201 -14.62 12.80 2.10
N ARG A 202 -15.00 11.79 2.87
CA ARG A 202 -14.07 10.90 3.59
C ARG A 202 -14.58 9.47 3.51
N TYR A 203 -13.65 8.55 3.31
CA TYR A 203 -13.90 7.11 3.31
C TYR A 203 -12.89 6.41 4.21
N TYR A 204 -13.36 5.41 4.95
CA TYR A 204 -12.53 4.49 5.72
C TYR A 204 -12.52 3.16 4.98
N ILE A 205 -11.35 2.71 4.57
CA ILE A 205 -11.24 1.55 3.68
C ILE A 205 -10.28 0.54 4.31
N GLN A 206 -10.73 -0.71 4.36
CA GLN A 206 -9.94 -1.86 4.78
C GLN A 206 -9.68 -2.76 3.57
N SER A 207 -8.44 -3.20 3.39
CA SER A 207 -8.03 -4.16 2.37
C SER A 207 -8.01 -5.55 2.99
N ALA A 208 -8.94 -6.41 2.61
CA ALA A 208 -9.02 -7.79 3.09
C ALA A 208 -8.87 -8.75 1.92
N PHE A 209 -7.70 -9.37 1.75
CA PHE A 209 -7.45 -10.26 0.61
C PHE A 209 -8.50 -11.39 0.52
N SER A 210 -8.82 -12.00 1.66
CA SER A 210 -9.82 -13.06 1.77
C SER A 210 -10.49 -13.01 3.14
N ILE A 211 -11.79 -13.33 3.17
CA ILE A 211 -12.58 -13.42 4.42
C ILE A 211 -13.22 -14.82 4.48
N PRO A 212 -12.43 -15.87 4.78
CA PRO A 212 -12.91 -17.24 4.74
C PRO A 212 -13.79 -17.63 5.94
N THR A 213 -13.72 -16.89 7.05
CA THR A 213 -14.46 -17.19 8.28
C THR A 213 -15.10 -15.94 8.88
N GLU A 214 -16.10 -16.16 9.74
CA GLU A 214 -16.78 -15.08 10.45
C GLU A 214 -15.82 -14.37 11.44
N GLU A 215 -14.91 -15.09 12.09
CA GLU A 215 -13.90 -14.48 12.96
C GLU A 215 -12.99 -13.52 12.16
N LYS A 216 -12.61 -13.89 10.93
CA LYS A 216 -11.83 -13.02 10.07
C LYS A 216 -12.61 -11.76 9.68
N LEU A 217 -13.89 -11.91 9.38
CA LEU A 217 -14.78 -10.77 9.08
C LEU A 217 -14.87 -9.82 10.29
N ILE A 218 -15.07 -10.34 11.49
CA ILE A 218 -15.10 -9.56 12.74
C ILE A 218 -13.77 -8.82 12.94
N GLN A 219 -12.65 -9.48 12.67
CA GLN A 219 -11.33 -8.86 12.77
C GLN A 219 -11.18 -7.69 11.81
N GLU A 220 -11.56 -7.85 10.54
CA GLU A 220 -11.46 -6.79 9.52
C GLU A 220 -12.42 -5.62 9.82
N LYS A 221 -13.59 -5.88 10.35
CA LYS A 221 -14.56 -4.87 10.76
C LYS A 221 -14.14 -4.09 12.01
N ALA A 222 -13.35 -4.69 12.88
CA ALA A 222 -13.08 -4.15 14.22
C ALA A 222 -12.53 -2.72 14.22
N SER A 223 -11.69 -2.36 13.27
CA SER A 223 -11.16 -1.00 13.15
C SER A 223 -12.24 -0.01 12.71
N LEU A 224 -13.06 -0.39 11.73
CA LEU A 224 -14.12 0.43 11.15
C LEU A 224 -15.28 0.65 12.14
N GLU A 225 -15.64 -0.35 12.94
CA GLU A 225 -16.69 -0.26 13.96
C GLU A 225 -16.29 0.67 15.11
N ASN A 226 -14.99 0.84 15.37
CA ASN A 226 -14.49 1.76 16.39
C ASN A 226 -14.37 3.21 15.91
N VAL A 227 -14.79 3.52 14.69
CA VAL A 227 -14.95 4.90 14.18
C VAL A 227 -16.35 5.40 14.48
N ASN A 228 -16.44 6.48 15.28
CA ASN A 228 -17.72 7.04 15.75
C ASN A 228 -18.15 8.26 14.92
N ASP A 229 -18.08 8.18 13.60
CA ASP A 229 -18.61 9.19 12.70
C ASP A 229 -19.45 8.55 11.58
N SER A 230 -20.12 9.38 10.77
CA SER A 230 -21.04 8.96 9.72
C SER A 230 -20.40 8.77 8.35
N PHE A 231 -19.08 8.93 8.24
CA PHE A 231 -18.40 8.71 6.97
C PHE A 231 -18.44 7.25 6.56
N LYS A 232 -18.44 7.01 5.26
CA LYS A 232 -18.60 5.68 4.69
C LYS A 232 -17.42 4.78 5.03
N LYS A 233 -17.74 3.53 5.35
CA LYS A 233 -16.81 2.48 5.74
C LYS A 233 -16.91 1.35 4.70
N ILE A 234 -15.77 0.93 4.18
CA ILE A 234 -15.69 0.01 3.05
C ILE A 234 -14.66 -1.08 3.37
N ILE A 235 -15.00 -2.32 3.05
CA ILE A 235 -14.06 -3.45 2.99
C ILE A 235 -13.94 -3.84 1.53
N VAL A 236 -12.72 -3.83 1.00
CA VAL A 236 -12.40 -4.28 -0.35
C VAL A 236 -11.79 -5.68 -0.25
N VAL A 237 -12.41 -6.66 -0.94
CA VAL A 237 -11.97 -8.06 -0.95
C VAL A 237 -11.52 -8.48 -2.35
N LYS A 238 -10.59 -9.46 -2.45
CA LYS A 238 -10.17 -9.98 -3.76
C LYS A 238 -11.28 -10.75 -4.46
N ASP A 239 -12.07 -11.49 -3.69
CA ASP A 239 -13.09 -12.36 -4.25
C ASP A 239 -14.19 -11.57 -4.98
N ILE A 240 -14.78 -12.18 -6.01
CA ILE A 240 -15.96 -11.60 -6.65
C ILE A 240 -17.15 -11.81 -5.74
N VAL A 241 -17.57 -10.74 -5.11
CA VAL A 241 -18.74 -10.67 -4.25
C VAL A 241 -19.69 -9.59 -4.75
N ASN A 242 -20.98 -9.79 -4.53
CA ASN A 242 -21.93 -8.70 -4.72
C ASN A 242 -21.65 -7.59 -3.69
N VAL A 243 -21.82 -6.36 -4.10
CA VAL A 243 -21.75 -5.24 -3.16
C VAL A 243 -22.86 -5.40 -2.12
N THR A 244 -22.45 -5.51 -0.86
CA THR A 244 -23.37 -5.66 0.27
C THR A 244 -23.12 -4.57 1.32
N ARG A 245 -24.14 -4.26 2.08
CA ARG A 245 -24.03 -3.34 3.22
C ARG A 245 -24.63 -4.00 4.44
N ASP A 246 -23.87 -4.03 5.51
CA ASP A 246 -24.32 -4.64 6.76
C ASP A 246 -25.13 -3.64 7.64
N GLU A 247 -25.61 -4.13 8.78
CA GLU A 247 -26.40 -3.35 9.75
C GLU A 247 -25.61 -2.19 10.37
N ASN A 248 -24.28 -2.28 10.41
CA ASN A 248 -23.37 -1.23 10.89
C ASN A 248 -23.02 -0.21 9.80
N GLY A 249 -23.59 -0.38 8.59
CA GLY A 249 -23.39 0.48 7.46
C GLY A 249 -22.03 0.29 6.75
N ILE A 250 -21.33 -0.82 7.04
CA ILE A 250 -20.08 -1.18 6.37
C ILE A 250 -20.41 -1.82 5.02
N THR A 251 -19.86 -1.25 3.95
CA THR A 251 -20.02 -1.78 2.59
C THR A 251 -18.88 -2.75 2.31
N THR A 252 -19.18 -3.96 1.84
CA THR A 252 -18.18 -4.91 1.31
C THR A 252 -18.32 -4.98 -0.19
N MET A 253 -17.20 -4.88 -0.92
CA MET A 253 -17.15 -4.96 -2.37
C MET A 253 -15.91 -5.69 -2.87
N SER A 254 -15.99 -6.20 -4.10
CA SER A 254 -14.87 -6.80 -4.81
C SER A 254 -13.82 -5.75 -5.19
N ILE A 255 -12.54 -6.15 -5.22
CA ILE A 255 -11.45 -5.34 -5.81
C ILE A 255 -11.76 -4.99 -7.27
N PHE A 256 -12.46 -5.85 -8.00
CA PHE A 256 -12.87 -5.61 -9.38
C PHE A 256 -13.90 -4.48 -9.48
N ASP A 257 -14.91 -4.48 -8.61
CA ASP A 257 -15.86 -3.38 -8.53
C ASP A 257 -15.17 -2.08 -8.13
N PHE A 258 -14.27 -2.16 -7.15
CA PHE A 258 -13.49 -1.01 -6.70
C PHE A 258 -12.66 -0.38 -7.83
N LEU A 259 -11.93 -1.20 -8.62
CA LEU A 259 -11.03 -0.71 -9.66
C LEU A 259 -11.76 -0.33 -10.98
N LEU A 260 -12.84 -1.05 -11.35
CA LEU A 260 -13.47 -0.90 -12.66
C LEU A 260 -14.66 0.06 -12.69
N LYS A 261 -15.24 0.36 -11.53
CA LYS A 261 -16.34 1.32 -11.42
C LYS A 261 -15.81 2.66 -10.92
N GLU A 262 -15.94 3.68 -11.74
CA GLU A 262 -15.44 5.04 -11.42
C GLU A 262 -16.04 5.58 -10.10
N ASN A 263 -17.33 5.31 -9.87
CA ASN A 263 -18.07 5.72 -8.68
C ASN A 263 -18.16 4.64 -7.60
N SER A 264 -17.23 3.68 -7.57
CA SER A 264 -17.27 2.53 -6.64
C SER A 264 -17.37 2.94 -5.16
N LEU A 265 -16.78 4.05 -4.77
CA LEU A 265 -16.84 4.54 -3.40
C LEU A 265 -18.25 5.05 -3.00
N GLU A 266 -19.13 5.28 -3.95
CA GLU A 266 -20.50 5.74 -3.70
C GLU A 266 -21.54 4.58 -3.67
N LEU A 267 -21.15 3.35 -4.03
CA LEU A 267 -22.03 2.17 -4.09
C LEU A 267 -22.60 1.76 -2.72
#